data_7e477ae4cf0e2c83faad7935790b6dbc
#
_entry.id   7e477ae4cf0e2c83faad7935790b6dbc
#
_cell.length_a   1.000
_cell.length_b   1.000
_cell.length_c   1.000
_cell.angle_alpha   90.00
_cell.angle_beta   90.00
_cell.angle_gamma   90.00
#
_symmetry.space_group_name_H-M   'P 1'
#
loop_
_entity.id
_entity.type
_entity.pdbx_description
1 polymer ?
#
loop_
_entity_poly.entity_id
_entity_poly.type
_entity_poly.pdbx_seq_one_letter_code
_entity_poly.pdbx_strand_id
1 'polypeptide(L)'
;MKSILFILILSLIVYSSSNDGHIIATCAANQIGKKYKTGGLGPEQFDDFGLVYFCMKQANLPCWIDRQSQATYGKKISYADLAPGDVLYTYDKWYNLIGAIIYIGNSKVVYTTSYLNKGVIMNNLNNLNMENHYDYRRNW
;
A
#
# COMPACT_ATOMS: atom_id res chain seq x y z
N MET A 1 -31.81 -22.40 13.09
CA MET A 1 -30.41 -22.57 13.55
C MET A 1 -29.39 -22.52 12.43
N LYS A 2 -29.58 -23.22 11.32
CA LYS A 2 -28.62 -23.18 10.16
C LYS A 2 -28.44 -21.78 9.57
N SER A 3 -29.52 -20.95 9.48
CA SER A 3 -29.47 -19.60 8.94
C SER A 3 -28.65 -18.61 9.80
N ILE A 4 -28.72 -18.75 11.13
CA ILE A 4 -27.97 -17.90 12.08
C ILE A 4 -26.47 -18.19 12.00
N LEU A 5 -26.10 -19.48 11.88
CA LEU A 5 -24.70 -19.89 11.74
C LEU A 5 -24.08 -19.37 10.44
N PHE A 6 -24.86 -19.39 9.34
CA PHE A 6 -24.42 -18.89 8.04
C PHE A 6 -24.19 -17.36 8.04
N ILE A 7 -25.07 -16.60 8.71
CA ILE A 7 -24.93 -15.15 8.87
C ILE A 7 -23.72 -14.80 9.72
N LEU A 8 -23.44 -15.56 10.79
CA LEU A 8 -22.26 -15.36 11.62
C LEU A 8 -20.95 -15.63 10.86
N ILE A 9 -20.90 -16.66 10.02
CA ILE A 9 -19.74 -16.96 9.21
C ILE A 9 -19.51 -15.85 8.16
N LEU A 10 -20.58 -15.36 7.54
CA LEU A 10 -20.49 -14.28 6.55
C LEU A 10 -20.00 -12.97 7.18
N SER A 11 -20.46 -12.65 8.40
CA SER A 11 -20.01 -11.46 9.13
C SER A 11 -18.53 -11.56 9.54
N LEU A 12 -18.06 -12.75 9.90
CA LEU A 12 -16.65 -13.00 10.20
C LEU A 12 -15.76 -12.86 8.97
N ILE A 13 -16.21 -13.31 7.80
CA ILE A 13 -15.46 -13.17 6.54
C ILE A 13 -15.34 -11.70 6.15
N VAL A 14 -16.41 -10.92 6.25
CA VAL A 14 -16.41 -9.48 5.96
C VAL A 14 -15.51 -8.72 6.94
N TYR A 15 -15.52 -9.10 8.21
CA TYR A 15 -14.65 -8.50 9.23
C TYR A 15 -13.17 -8.81 8.98
N SER A 16 -12.84 -10.01 8.51
CA SER A 16 -11.47 -10.40 8.17
C SER A 16 -10.91 -9.56 7.01
N SER A 17 -11.67 -9.36 5.93
CA SER A 17 -11.19 -8.60 4.78
C SER A 17 -10.99 -7.11 5.08
N SER A 18 -11.78 -6.50 5.96
CA SER A 18 -11.58 -5.11 6.38
C SER A 18 -10.36 -4.93 7.27
N ASN A 19 -9.90 -5.96 7.96
CA ASN A 19 -8.73 -5.92 8.84
C ASN A 19 -7.41 -5.94 8.07
N ASP A 20 -7.35 -6.57 6.91
CA ASP A 20 -6.12 -6.67 6.10
C ASP A 20 -5.63 -5.30 5.64
N GLY A 21 -6.53 -4.41 5.23
CA GLY A 21 -6.18 -3.03 4.90
C GLY A 21 -5.58 -2.27 6.07
N HIS A 22 -6.12 -2.43 7.27
CA HIS A 22 -5.57 -1.83 8.49
C HIS A 22 -4.21 -2.42 8.86
N ILE A 23 -3.97 -3.70 8.66
CA ILE A 23 -2.66 -4.33 8.88
C ILE A 23 -1.62 -3.71 7.95
N ILE A 24 -1.94 -3.54 6.68
CA ILE A 24 -1.04 -2.92 5.70
C ILE A 24 -0.74 -1.46 6.09
N ALA A 25 -1.76 -0.68 6.40
CA ALA A 25 -1.62 0.73 6.78
C ALA A 25 -0.79 0.90 8.06
N THR A 26 -1.06 0.09 9.08
CA THR A 26 -0.31 0.09 10.34
C THR A 26 1.13 -0.35 10.13
N CYS A 27 1.36 -1.38 9.32
CA CYS A 27 2.70 -1.81 8.93
C CYS A 27 3.48 -0.66 8.30
N ALA A 28 2.91 0.02 7.32
CA ALA A 28 3.55 1.14 6.63
C ALA A 28 3.90 2.27 7.62
N ALA A 29 2.97 2.67 8.47
CA ALA A 29 3.18 3.70 9.48
C ALA A 29 4.31 3.34 10.45
N ASN A 30 4.41 2.07 10.83
CA ASN A 30 5.45 1.57 11.75
C ASN A 30 6.86 1.58 11.12
N GLN A 31 6.98 1.70 9.81
CA GLN A 31 8.29 1.77 9.13
C GLN A 31 8.82 3.20 8.97
N ILE A 32 8.03 4.22 9.29
CA ILE A 32 8.45 5.63 9.18
C ILE A 32 9.79 5.86 9.91
N GLY A 33 10.73 6.52 9.24
CA GLY A 33 12.07 6.80 9.74
C GLY A 33 13.13 5.78 9.32
N LYS A 34 12.75 4.63 8.80
CA LYS A 34 13.70 3.65 8.27
C LYS A 34 14.31 4.13 6.95
N LYS A 35 15.52 3.66 6.67
CA LYS A 35 16.32 4.17 5.55
C LYS A 35 15.86 3.67 4.19
N TYR A 36 16.10 4.48 3.18
CA TYR A 36 15.98 4.06 1.79
C TYR A 36 17.19 3.21 1.37
N LYS A 37 16.91 2.17 0.60
CA LYS A 37 17.93 1.43 -0.14
C LYS A 37 17.31 0.85 -1.41
N THR A 38 17.93 1.08 -2.56
CA THR A 38 17.51 0.45 -3.83
C THR A 38 17.48 -1.07 -3.67
N GLY A 39 16.34 -1.70 -4.01
CA GLY A 39 16.11 -3.13 -3.83
C GLY A 39 15.84 -3.55 -2.38
N GLY A 40 15.73 -2.62 -1.44
CA GLY A 40 15.44 -2.91 -0.04
C GLY A 40 14.04 -3.47 0.16
N LEU A 41 13.96 -4.66 0.80
CA LEU A 41 12.72 -5.38 1.08
C LEU A 41 12.35 -5.39 2.58
N GLY A 42 13.07 -4.61 3.40
CA GLY A 42 12.92 -4.60 4.85
C GLY A 42 13.68 -5.74 5.54
N PRO A 43 13.60 -5.81 6.88
CA PRO A 43 12.89 -4.89 7.78
C PRO A 43 13.62 -3.58 8.09
N GLU A 44 14.91 -3.45 7.73
CA GLU A 44 15.75 -2.31 8.12
C GLU A 44 15.79 -1.19 7.08
N GLN A 45 15.71 -1.53 5.80
CA GLN A 45 15.83 -0.63 4.67
C GLN A 45 14.82 -1.01 3.58
N PHE A 46 14.29 0.01 2.89
CA PHE A 46 13.24 -0.17 1.90
C PHE A 46 13.48 0.66 0.65
N ASP A 47 13.07 0.14 -0.51
CA ASP A 47 12.58 0.98 -1.60
C ASP A 47 11.03 1.01 -1.58
N ASP A 48 10.42 1.77 -2.49
CA ASP A 48 8.96 1.97 -2.53
C ASP A 48 8.21 0.63 -2.67
N PHE A 49 8.63 -0.17 -3.63
CA PHE A 49 7.99 -1.47 -3.91
C PHE A 49 8.32 -2.51 -2.83
N GLY A 50 9.49 -2.41 -2.23
CA GLY A 50 9.90 -3.25 -1.11
C GLY A 50 9.08 -2.98 0.15
N LEU A 51 8.70 -1.73 0.41
CA LEU A 51 7.81 -1.38 1.51
C LEU A 51 6.42 -2.00 1.31
N VAL A 52 5.86 -1.89 0.11
CA VAL A 52 4.58 -2.53 -0.23
C VAL A 52 4.68 -4.04 -0.06
N TYR A 53 5.72 -4.66 -0.63
CA TYR A 53 5.95 -6.10 -0.51
C TYR A 53 6.01 -6.55 0.96
N PHE A 54 6.79 -5.86 1.78
CA PHE A 54 6.93 -6.16 3.19
C PHE A 54 5.58 -6.09 3.93
N CYS A 55 4.80 -5.03 3.71
CA CYS A 55 3.52 -4.85 4.40
C CYS A 55 2.43 -5.80 3.90
N MET A 56 2.42 -6.15 2.62
CA MET A 56 1.54 -7.20 2.11
C MET A 56 1.85 -8.56 2.74
N LYS A 57 3.13 -8.89 2.94
CA LYS A 57 3.54 -10.12 3.64
C LYS A 57 3.12 -10.12 5.11
N GLN A 58 3.16 -8.99 5.79
CA GLN A 58 2.65 -8.88 7.16
C GLN A 58 1.15 -9.19 7.25
N ALA A 59 0.39 -8.89 6.22
CA ALA A 59 -1.03 -9.19 6.10
C ALA A 59 -1.31 -10.60 5.53
N ASN A 60 -0.30 -11.41 5.29
CA ASN A 60 -0.39 -12.73 4.62
C ASN A 60 -1.06 -12.67 3.25
N LEU A 61 -0.83 -11.60 2.51
CA LEU A 61 -1.37 -11.39 1.17
C LEU A 61 -0.31 -11.71 0.10
N PRO A 62 -0.74 -12.20 -1.08
CA PRO A 62 0.16 -12.34 -2.22
C PRO A 62 0.74 -10.99 -2.63
N CYS A 63 2.03 -10.95 -2.93
CA CYS A 63 2.70 -9.77 -3.46
C CYS A 63 3.93 -10.17 -4.27
N TRP A 64 4.31 -9.34 -5.21
CA TRP A 64 5.44 -9.55 -6.11
C TRP A 64 6.56 -8.56 -5.82
N ILE A 65 7.80 -9.03 -5.94
CA ILE A 65 9.00 -8.18 -5.87
C ILE A 65 9.16 -7.41 -7.17
N ASP A 66 8.82 -8.04 -8.31
CA ASP A 66 8.83 -7.39 -9.62
C ASP A 66 7.83 -6.22 -9.66
N ARG A 67 8.32 -5.04 -9.98
CA ARG A 67 7.56 -3.78 -9.93
C ARG A 67 6.32 -3.82 -10.81
N GLN A 68 6.48 -4.27 -12.06
CA GLN A 68 5.39 -4.30 -13.03
C GLN A 68 4.31 -5.30 -12.61
N SER A 69 4.72 -6.49 -12.16
CA SER A 69 3.79 -7.49 -11.64
C SER A 69 3.05 -7.00 -10.41
N GLN A 70 3.74 -6.33 -9.49
CA GLN A 70 3.13 -5.73 -8.30
C GLN A 70 2.09 -4.68 -8.68
N ALA A 71 2.43 -3.76 -9.59
CA ALA A 71 1.56 -2.63 -9.96
C ALA A 71 0.31 -3.04 -10.76
N THR A 72 0.34 -4.20 -11.40
CA THR A 72 -0.80 -4.71 -12.18
C THR A 72 -1.68 -5.70 -11.43
N TYR A 73 -1.25 -6.12 -10.24
CA TYR A 73 -2.03 -7.00 -9.38
C TYR A 73 -3.04 -6.22 -8.54
N GLY A 74 -4.11 -6.91 -8.16
CA GLY A 74 -5.16 -6.34 -7.33
C GLY A 74 -6.27 -5.65 -8.11
N LYS A 75 -7.32 -5.30 -7.39
CA LYS A 75 -8.49 -4.62 -7.95
C LYS A 75 -8.20 -3.14 -8.14
N LYS A 76 -8.47 -2.64 -9.34
CA LYS A 76 -8.47 -1.20 -9.61
C LYS A 76 -9.61 -0.52 -8.86
N ILE A 77 -9.31 0.59 -8.18
CA ILE A 77 -10.30 1.39 -7.46
C ILE A 77 -10.21 2.86 -7.90
N SER A 78 -11.25 3.62 -7.58
CA SER A 78 -11.26 5.07 -7.80
C SER A 78 -10.62 5.82 -6.65
N TYR A 79 -10.18 7.04 -6.91
CA TYR A 79 -9.69 7.96 -5.86
C TYR A 79 -10.70 8.14 -4.72
N ALA A 80 -11.99 8.25 -5.06
CA ALA A 80 -13.06 8.44 -4.06
C ALA A 80 -13.23 7.22 -3.13
N ASP A 81 -12.83 6.04 -3.58
CA ASP A 81 -12.99 4.78 -2.83
C ASP A 81 -11.74 4.39 -2.04
N LEU A 82 -10.70 5.23 -2.02
CA LEU A 82 -9.47 4.96 -1.27
C LEU A 82 -9.78 4.63 0.19
N ALA A 83 -9.22 3.52 0.65
CA ALA A 83 -9.29 3.05 2.04
C ALA A 83 -7.89 2.68 2.56
N PRO A 84 -7.66 2.72 3.88
CA PRO A 84 -6.37 2.34 4.45
C PRO A 84 -5.88 0.99 3.96
N GLY A 85 -4.62 0.93 3.51
CA GLY A 85 -4.00 -0.27 2.94
C GLY A 85 -4.04 -0.36 1.41
N ASP A 86 -4.73 0.56 0.74
CA ASP A 86 -4.67 0.68 -0.71
C ASP A 86 -3.32 1.25 -1.16
N VAL A 87 -2.90 0.90 -2.36
CA VAL A 87 -1.62 1.33 -2.93
C VAL A 87 -1.85 2.22 -4.14
N LEU A 88 -1.14 3.34 -4.18
CA LEU A 88 -1.07 4.24 -5.33
C LEU A 88 0.23 3.92 -6.07
N TYR A 89 0.14 3.30 -7.23
CA TYR A 89 1.29 3.14 -8.11
C TYR A 89 1.47 4.41 -8.94
N THR A 90 2.67 4.94 -8.91
CA THR A 90 3.00 6.25 -9.47
C THR A 90 3.67 6.09 -10.82
N TYR A 91 3.17 6.79 -11.81
CA TYR A 91 3.71 6.86 -13.15
C TYR A 91 4.08 8.32 -13.48
N ASP A 92 5.21 8.51 -14.11
CA ASP A 92 5.60 9.84 -14.59
C ASP A 92 4.73 10.31 -15.78
N LYS A 93 4.98 11.51 -16.28
CA LYS A 93 4.22 12.07 -17.41
C LYS A 93 4.37 11.28 -18.72
N TRP A 94 5.34 10.39 -18.81
CA TRP A 94 5.53 9.49 -19.96
C TRP A 94 5.02 8.07 -19.67
N TYR A 95 4.28 7.86 -18.57
CA TYR A 95 3.74 6.58 -18.14
C TYR A 95 4.79 5.52 -17.78
N ASN A 96 5.99 5.94 -17.33
CA ASN A 96 6.93 5.03 -16.69
C ASN A 96 6.55 4.82 -15.22
N LEU A 97 6.56 3.58 -14.78
CA LEU A 97 6.31 3.23 -13.37
C LEU A 97 7.50 3.66 -12.52
N ILE A 98 7.30 4.62 -11.62
CA ILE A 98 8.37 5.26 -10.84
C ILE A 98 8.24 5.08 -9.34
N GLY A 99 7.10 4.64 -8.81
CA GLY A 99 6.95 4.51 -7.36
C GLY A 99 5.69 3.79 -6.94
N ALA A 100 5.62 3.54 -5.64
CA ALA A 100 4.49 2.97 -4.96
C ALA A 100 4.29 3.67 -3.61
N ILE A 101 3.06 4.00 -3.27
CA ILE A 101 2.67 4.78 -2.12
C ILE A 101 1.55 4.05 -1.41
N ILE A 102 1.62 3.90 -0.09
CA ILE A 102 0.56 3.25 0.70
C ILE A 102 -0.33 4.32 1.32
N TYR A 103 -1.62 4.25 1.04
CA TYR A 103 -2.63 5.08 1.71
C TYR A 103 -2.93 4.53 3.10
N ILE A 104 -2.85 5.38 4.12
CA ILE A 104 -3.04 4.96 5.51
C ILE A 104 -4.28 5.56 6.19
N GLY A 105 -5.13 6.24 5.41
CA GLY A 105 -6.33 6.91 5.92
C GLY A 105 -6.10 8.39 6.25
N ASN A 106 -7.18 9.11 6.52
CA ASN A 106 -7.16 10.53 6.92
C ASN A 106 -6.35 11.42 5.97
N SER A 107 -6.44 11.17 4.66
CA SER A 107 -5.67 11.89 3.64
C SER A 107 -4.15 11.81 3.84
N LYS A 108 -3.65 10.73 4.44
CA LYS A 108 -2.22 10.48 4.68
C LYS A 108 -1.73 9.32 3.86
N VAL A 109 -0.48 9.42 3.44
CA VAL A 109 0.23 8.39 2.69
C VAL A 109 1.60 8.14 3.29
N VAL A 110 2.13 6.93 3.10
CA VAL A 110 3.47 6.52 3.48
C VAL A 110 4.19 5.95 2.25
N TYR A 111 5.40 6.38 2.03
CA TYR A 111 6.26 5.91 0.95
C TYR A 111 7.73 6.13 1.30
N THR A 112 8.63 5.61 0.47
CA THR A 112 10.06 5.82 0.65
C THR A 112 10.59 6.85 -0.33
N THR A 113 11.63 7.56 0.09
CA THR A 113 12.35 8.49 -0.78
C THR A 113 13.84 8.48 -0.48
N SER A 114 14.65 8.50 -1.54
CA SER A 114 16.11 8.73 -1.43
C SER A 114 16.46 10.22 -1.25
N TYR A 115 15.50 11.10 -1.51
CA TYR A 115 15.72 12.54 -1.43
C TYR A 115 16.11 12.97 0.00
N LEU A 116 17.24 13.63 0.13
CA LEU A 116 17.81 14.07 1.42
C LEU A 116 17.95 12.94 2.45
N ASN A 117 18.12 11.70 2.02
CA ASN A 117 18.22 10.51 2.87
C ASN A 117 17.05 10.32 3.85
N LYS A 118 15.86 10.80 3.49
CA LYS A 118 14.70 10.74 4.39
C LYS A 118 14.18 9.32 4.63
N GLY A 119 14.33 8.41 3.66
CA GLY A 119 13.82 7.05 3.79
C GLY A 119 12.30 6.98 3.76
N VAL A 120 11.72 6.22 4.70
CA VAL A 120 10.27 6.06 4.83
C VAL A 120 9.68 7.29 5.51
N ILE A 121 8.76 7.95 4.83
CA ILE A 121 8.12 9.19 5.29
C ILE A 121 6.60 9.12 5.18
N MET A 122 5.94 9.94 5.97
CA MET A 122 4.51 10.23 5.83
C MET A 122 4.32 11.59 5.16
N ASN A 123 3.31 11.70 4.32
CA ASN A 123 2.93 12.96 3.68
C ASN A 123 1.40 13.06 3.57
N ASN A 124 0.91 14.24 3.22
CA ASN A 124 -0.49 14.41 2.86
C ASN A 124 -0.73 13.93 1.43
N LEU A 125 -1.84 13.24 1.21
CA LEU A 125 -2.26 12.82 -0.12
C LEU A 125 -2.31 13.99 -1.11
N ASN A 126 -2.76 15.16 -0.65
CA ASN A 126 -2.88 16.36 -1.47
C ASN A 126 -1.54 17.01 -1.85
N ASN A 127 -0.44 16.59 -1.22
CA ASN A 127 0.90 17.09 -1.53
C ASN A 127 1.64 16.25 -2.58
N LEU A 128 1.01 15.22 -3.11
CA LEU A 128 1.59 14.41 -4.17
C LEU A 128 1.69 15.21 -5.48
N ASN A 129 2.71 14.89 -6.28
CA ASN A 129 2.95 15.61 -7.54
C ASN A 129 1.79 15.42 -8.52
N MET A 130 1.13 16.49 -8.90
CA MET A 130 -0.02 16.47 -9.82
C MET A 130 0.36 16.22 -11.29
N GLU A 131 1.64 16.30 -11.65
CA GLU A 131 2.11 15.94 -13.00
C GLU A 131 2.21 14.43 -13.20
N ASN A 132 2.21 13.66 -12.12
CA ASN A 132 2.25 12.21 -12.16
C ASN A 132 0.84 11.62 -12.35
N HIS A 133 0.80 10.43 -12.91
CA HIS A 133 -0.41 9.61 -12.98
C HIS A 133 -0.39 8.57 -11.86
N TYR A 134 -1.54 8.30 -11.28
CA TYR A 134 -1.68 7.36 -10.18
C TYR A 134 -2.69 6.28 -10.52
N ASP A 135 -2.31 5.02 -10.32
CA ASP A 135 -3.17 3.86 -10.43
C ASP A 135 -3.43 3.30 -9.02
N TYR A 136 -4.68 3.27 -8.62
CA TYR A 136 -5.07 2.90 -7.25
C TYR A 136 -5.47 1.43 -7.23
N ARG A 137 -4.83 0.65 -6.35
CA ARG A 137 -5.04 -0.80 -6.25
C ARG A 137 -5.36 -1.25 -4.84
N ARG A 138 -6.26 -2.21 -4.76
CA ARG A 138 -6.62 -2.90 -3.51
C ARG A 138 -6.31 -4.38 -3.63
N ASN A 139 -5.51 -4.91 -2.70
CA ASN A 139 -5.07 -6.29 -2.69
C ASN A 139 -5.73 -7.13 -1.57
N TRP A 140 -6.67 -6.53 -0.87
CA TRP A 140 -7.35 -7.12 0.28
C TRP A 140 -8.87 -7.09 0.14
#